data_e63f058c47d81fe315326f77d8a0c5fb
#
_entry.id   e63f058c47d81fe315326f77d8a0c5fb
#
_cell.length_a   1.000
_cell.length_b   1.000
_cell.length_c   1.000
_cell.angle_alpha   90.00
_cell.angle_beta   90.00
_cell.angle_gamma   90.00
#
_symmetry.space_group_name_H-M   'P 1'
#
loop_
_entity.id
_entity.type
_entity.pdbx_description
1 polymer ?
#
loop_
_entity_poly.entity_id
_entity_poly.type
_entity_poly.pdbx_seq_one_letter_code
_entity_poly.pdbx_strand_id
1 'polypeptide(L)'
;MPSSHLHNHLSEAWKLTLNGQKIRRFNFWGSLLDTIILSGTLIYQIGYVWLDVMHRKSEFFTWLRKFATSMMGEHGVTLISSLLVVGVFYFLVNFLIKNIFNAGLIYLIRAYNNKNEREYRSMAAFTFGWRKSVKLAEYHSLLFWSKPVYILYIFFWGYRLLNDNWTLIGIVAIIFLVALTITRFIFEYARYYIITEDKWVFESLGLSLTMTLENIGITLRIFVSLILVYIREIILLIGIFTLPFIMSWLVALGLWPIFLQGVLAIIGLVYFVFLIIVSAMNSVIELFVESLWYSVFRENIGHHHGWGHHAGGHHEAHSHH
;
A
#
# COMPACT_ATOMS: atom_id res chain seq x y z
N MET A 1 25.80 22.61 -3.34
CA MET A 1 24.50 23.25 -3.10
C MET A 1 23.26 22.34 -3.12
N PRO A 2 23.33 21.01 -2.94
CA PRO A 2 22.14 20.13 -3.02
C PRO A 2 21.36 19.96 -1.70
N SER A 3 21.87 20.45 -0.56
CA SER A 3 21.21 20.23 0.74
C SER A 3 20.01 21.15 1.02
N SER A 4 20.01 22.35 0.45
CA SER A 4 18.93 23.33 0.63
C SER A 4 17.62 22.92 -0.04
N HIS A 5 17.67 22.29 -1.22
CA HIS A 5 16.48 21.84 -1.94
C HIS A 5 15.75 20.72 -1.20
N LEU A 6 16.46 19.69 -0.72
CA LEU A 6 15.85 18.60 0.03
C LEU A 6 15.19 19.08 1.33
N HIS A 7 15.84 20.03 2.04
CA HIS A 7 15.28 20.62 3.25
C HIS A 7 13.95 21.34 2.96
N ASN A 8 13.85 22.04 1.83
CA ASN A 8 12.62 22.72 1.42
C ASN A 8 11.50 21.71 1.15
N HIS A 9 11.76 20.61 0.42
CA HIS A 9 10.78 19.56 0.17
C HIS A 9 10.30 18.88 1.45
N LEU A 10 11.22 18.56 2.37
CA LEU A 10 10.87 18.00 3.66
C LEU A 10 10.00 18.94 4.49
N SER A 11 10.34 20.26 4.51
CA SER A 11 9.57 21.27 5.21
C SER A 11 8.17 21.44 4.60
N GLU A 12 8.06 21.46 3.27
CA GLU A 12 6.78 21.56 2.55
C GLU A 12 5.90 20.33 2.86
N ALA A 13 6.46 19.12 2.73
CA ALA A 13 5.76 17.88 3.04
C ALA A 13 5.31 17.83 4.50
N TRP A 14 6.14 18.26 5.43
CA TRP A 14 5.80 18.30 6.85
C TRP A 14 4.70 19.31 7.15
N LYS A 15 4.78 20.53 6.60
CA LYS A 15 3.72 21.55 6.72
C LYS A 15 2.39 21.05 6.19
N LEU A 16 2.38 20.39 5.02
CA LEU A 16 1.19 19.80 4.44
C LEU A 16 0.62 18.71 5.34
N THR A 17 1.48 17.86 5.90
CA THR A 17 1.07 16.78 6.81
C THR A 17 0.44 17.33 8.08
N LEU A 18 0.97 18.40 8.66
CA LEU A 18 0.41 19.04 9.85
C LEU A 18 -0.90 19.78 9.56
N ASN A 19 -0.95 20.55 8.49
CA ASN A 19 -2.09 21.43 8.18
C ASN A 19 -3.16 20.77 7.32
N GLY A 20 -2.85 19.67 6.63
CA GLY A 20 -3.72 18.97 5.70
C GLY A 20 -4.76 18.07 6.38
N GLN A 21 -5.51 18.57 7.37
CA GLN A 21 -6.48 17.75 8.12
C GLN A 21 -7.53 17.07 7.22
N LYS A 22 -8.02 17.74 6.16
CA LYS A 22 -8.98 17.16 5.21
C LYS A 22 -8.35 15.99 4.43
N ILE A 23 -7.08 16.13 4.04
CA ILE A 23 -6.35 15.09 3.32
C ILE A 23 -6.12 13.90 4.24
N ARG A 24 -5.71 14.11 5.49
CA ARG A 24 -5.52 13.02 6.47
C ARG A 24 -6.82 12.24 6.71
N ARG A 25 -7.96 12.94 6.86
CA ARG A 25 -9.27 12.29 7.03
C ARG A 25 -9.66 11.47 5.80
N PHE A 26 -9.39 11.97 4.61
CA PHE A 26 -9.64 11.24 3.38
C PHE A 26 -8.74 9.99 3.29
N ASN A 27 -7.44 10.16 3.51
CA ASN A 27 -6.47 9.07 3.45
C ASN A 27 -6.66 8.02 4.55
N PHE A 28 -7.19 8.40 5.72
CA PHE A 28 -7.49 7.47 6.81
C PHE A 28 -8.37 6.30 6.37
N TRP A 29 -9.41 6.56 5.57
CA TRP A 29 -10.29 5.50 5.09
C TRP A 29 -9.58 4.52 4.14
N GLY A 30 -8.77 5.04 3.23
CA GLY A 30 -7.93 4.21 2.35
C GLY A 30 -6.93 3.36 3.15
N SER A 31 -6.26 3.99 4.11
CA SER A 31 -5.31 3.36 5.01
C SER A 31 -5.95 2.32 5.93
N LEU A 32 -7.17 2.56 6.44
CA LEU A 32 -7.92 1.61 7.25
C LEU A 32 -8.24 0.34 6.46
N LEU A 33 -8.74 0.49 5.24
CA LEU A 33 -9.02 -0.66 4.36
C LEU A 33 -7.76 -1.47 4.07
N ASP A 34 -6.66 -0.80 3.74
CA ASP A 34 -5.38 -1.46 3.49
C ASP A 34 -4.87 -2.21 4.73
N THR A 35 -4.97 -1.59 5.91
CA THR A 35 -4.55 -2.19 7.17
C THR A 35 -5.40 -3.42 7.52
N ILE A 36 -6.72 -3.38 7.34
CA ILE A 36 -7.61 -4.52 7.59
C ILE A 36 -7.27 -5.69 6.66
N ILE A 37 -7.11 -5.42 5.36
CA ILE A 37 -6.78 -6.45 4.37
C ILE A 37 -5.41 -7.07 4.66
N LEU A 38 -4.41 -6.24 4.90
CA LEU A 38 -3.06 -6.69 5.23
C LEU A 38 -3.06 -7.53 6.50
N SER A 39 -3.77 -7.08 7.55
CA SER A 39 -3.85 -7.81 8.82
C SER A 39 -4.53 -9.16 8.65
N GLY A 40 -5.64 -9.23 7.94
CA GLY A 40 -6.33 -10.49 7.66
C GLY A 40 -5.43 -11.50 6.92
N THR A 41 -4.68 -11.01 5.94
CA THR A 41 -3.74 -11.85 5.21
C THR A 41 -2.59 -12.33 6.09
N LEU A 42 -2.01 -11.46 6.93
CA LEU A 42 -0.93 -11.82 7.83
C LEU A 42 -1.41 -12.80 8.92
N ILE A 43 -2.61 -12.60 9.47
CA ILE A 43 -3.21 -13.53 10.44
C ILE A 43 -3.30 -14.94 9.83
N TYR A 44 -3.79 -15.04 8.59
CA TYR A 44 -3.85 -16.32 7.90
C TYR A 44 -2.45 -16.94 7.73
N GLN A 45 -1.46 -16.19 7.28
CA GLN A 45 -0.12 -16.69 7.03
C GLN A 45 0.60 -17.12 8.32
N ILE A 46 0.55 -16.27 9.34
CA ILE A 46 1.17 -16.54 10.65
C ILE A 46 0.46 -17.71 11.33
N GLY A 47 -0.88 -17.75 11.26
CA GLY A 47 -1.67 -18.85 11.79
C GLY A 47 -1.31 -20.20 11.14
N TYR A 48 -1.10 -20.20 9.83
CA TYR A 48 -0.65 -21.39 9.12
C TYR A 48 0.71 -21.90 9.63
N VAL A 49 1.71 -21.01 9.71
CA VAL A 49 3.06 -21.37 10.20
C VAL A 49 2.98 -21.83 11.65
N TRP A 50 2.19 -21.15 12.49
CA TRP A 50 2.01 -21.53 13.89
C TRP A 50 1.44 -22.94 14.05
N LEU A 51 0.40 -23.27 13.29
CA LEU A 51 -0.21 -24.61 13.30
C LEU A 51 0.76 -25.69 12.82
N ASP A 52 1.63 -25.35 11.87
CA ASP A 52 2.65 -26.25 11.36
C ASP A 52 3.73 -26.52 12.42
N VAL A 53 4.26 -25.47 13.05
CA VAL A 53 5.25 -25.58 14.15
C VAL A 53 4.70 -26.37 15.34
N MET A 54 3.40 -26.20 15.66
CA MET A 54 2.73 -26.96 16.73
C MET A 54 2.35 -28.38 16.33
N HIS A 55 2.71 -28.84 15.12
CA HIS A 55 2.33 -30.15 14.56
C HIS A 55 0.82 -30.42 14.53
N ARG A 56 -0.02 -29.36 14.59
CA ARG A 56 -1.50 -29.43 14.55
C ARG A 56 -2.11 -29.19 13.18
N LYS A 57 -1.27 -29.10 12.17
CA LYS A 57 -1.71 -28.86 10.79
C LYS A 57 -2.70 -29.91 10.28
N SER A 58 -2.43 -31.20 10.58
CA SER A 58 -3.32 -32.29 10.20
C SER A 58 -4.68 -32.21 10.88
N GLU A 59 -4.75 -31.81 12.15
CA GLU A 59 -5.99 -31.62 12.90
C GLU A 59 -6.81 -30.46 12.32
N PHE A 60 -6.16 -29.35 12.01
CA PHE A 60 -6.80 -28.19 11.40
C PHE A 60 -7.37 -28.51 10.03
N PHE A 61 -6.60 -29.19 9.16
CA PHE A 61 -7.11 -29.57 7.84
C PHE A 61 -8.22 -30.63 7.93
N THR A 62 -8.16 -31.54 8.89
CA THR A 62 -9.23 -32.50 9.14
C THR A 62 -10.49 -31.78 9.62
N TRP A 63 -10.38 -30.82 10.52
CA TRP A 63 -11.49 -29.97 10.95
C TRP A 63 -12.05 -29.16 9.78
N LEU A 64 -11.20 -28.49 9.01
CA LEU A 64 -11.59 -27.69 7.83
C LEU A 64 -12.31 -28.56 6.79
N ARG A 65 -11.79 -29.77 6.54
CA ARG A 65 -12.45 -30.74 5.63
C ARG A 65 -13.81 -31.16 6.15
N LYS A 66 -13.93 -31.50 7.43
CA LYS A 66 -15.22 -31.85 8.06
C LYS A 66 -16.20 -30.68 7.99
N PHE A 67 -15.75 -29.47 8.28
CA PHE A 67 -16.56 -28.27 8.17
C PHE A 67 -17.04 -28.06 6.72
N ALA A 68 -16.11 -28.11 5.75
CA ALA A 68 -16.44 -27.97 4.33
C ALA A 68 -17.42 -29.07 3.84
N THR A 69 -17.20 -30.34 4.23
CA THR A 69 -18.10 -31.44 3.83
C THR A 69 -19.48 -31.32 4.48
N SER A 70 -19.58 -30.89 5.73
CA SER A 70 -20.84 -30.60 6.41
C SER A 70 -21.59 -29.46 5.71
N MET A 71 -20.89 -28.38 5.40
CA MET A 71 -21.48 -27.23 4.70
C MET A 71 -21.86 -27.55 3.25
N MET A 72 -21.08 -28.37 2.53
CA MET A 72 -21.40 -28.78 1.15
C MET A 72 -22.62 -29.71 1.08
N GLY A 73 -22.88 -30.54 2.11
CA GLY A 73 -24.02 -31.47 2.13
C GLY A 73 -25.37 -30.74 2.21
N GLU A 74 -25.52 -29.86 3.19
CA GLU A 74 -26.80 -29.18 3.45
C GLU A 74 -26.88 -27.77 2.87
N HIS A 75 -25.73 -27.06 2.78
CA HIS A 75 -25.65 -25.65 2.42
C HIS A 75 -24.58 -25.35 1.35
N GLY A 76 -24.28 -26.32 0.47
CA GLY A 76 -23.20 -26.19 -0.50
C GLY A 76 -23.32 -24.95 -1.41
N VAL A 77 -24.54 -24.67 -1.89
CA VAL A 77 -24.81 -23.48 -2.72
C VAL A 77 -24.58 -22.20 -1.94
N THR A 78 -25.02 -22.14 -0.67
CA THR A 78 -24.83 -20.97 0.21
C THR A 78 -23.37 -20.74 0.53
N LEU A 79 -22.58 -21.81 0.75
CA LEU A 79 -21.15 -21.70 0.99
C LEU A 79 -20.41 -21.17 -0.24
N ILE A 80 -20.69 -21.75 -1.41
CA ILE A 80 -20.04 -21.32 -2.68
C ILE A 80 -20.41 -19.87 -3.00
N SER A 81 -21.69 -19.51 -2.86
CA SER A 81 -22.12 -18.13 -3.10
C SER A 81 -21.48 -17.14 -2.11
N SER A 82 -21.37 -17.50 -0.84
CA SER A 82 -20.70 -16.68 0.17
C SER A 82 -19.21 -16.49 -0.13
N LEU A 83 -18.50 -17.55 -0.50
CA LEU A 83 -17.08 -17.47 -0.90
C LEU A 83 -16.88 -16.62 -2.15
N LEU A 84 -17.78 -16.75 -3.12
CA LEU A 84 -17.76 -15.93 -4.33
C LEU A 84 -18.00 -14.47 -4.01
N VAL A 85 -18.99 -14.13 -3.18
CA VAL A 85 -19.27 -12.76 -2.74
C VAL A 85 -18.06 -12.18 -2.00
N VAL A 86 -17.47 -12.91 -1.06
CA VAL A 86 -16.28 -12.48 -0.32
C VAL A 86 -15.09 -12.30 -1.27
N GLY A 87 -14.88 -13.21 -2.21
CA GLY A 87 -13.81 -13.11 -3.22
C GLY A 87 -13.98 -11.90 -4.13
N VAL A 88 -15.20 -11.66 -4.64
CA VAL A 88 -15.50 -10.48 -5.46
C VAL A 88 -15.34 -9.20 -4.65
N PHE A 89 -15.82 -9.17 -3.41
CA PHE A 89 -15.65 -8.02 -2.53
C PHE A 89 -14.17 -7.73 -2.27
N TYR A 90 -13.39 -8.75 -1.93
CA TYR A 90 -11.93 -8.64 -1.74
C TYR A 90 -11.23 -8.09 -3.00
N PHE A 91 -11.59 -8.62 -4.17
CA PHE A 91 -11.06 -8.14 -5.44
C PHE A 91 -11.41 -6.67 -5.69
N LEU A 92 -12.68 -6.28 -5.52
CA LEU A 92 -13.14 -4.90 -5.70
C LEU A 92 -12.42 -3.93 -4.76
N VAL A 93 -12.26 -4.30 -3.48
CA VAL A 93 -11.57 -3.45 -2.51
C VAL A 93 -10.10 -3.26 -2.88
N ASN A 94 -9.39 -4.35 -3.19
CA ASN A 94 -7.97 -4.27 -3.53
C ASN A 94 -7.70 -3.60 -4.88
N PHE A 95 -8.53 -3.88 -5.89
CA PHE A 95 -8.28 -3.44 -7.25
C PHE A 95 -8.82 -2.04 -7.53
N LEU A 96 -10.02 -1.69 -7.03
CA LEU A 96 -10.66 -0.40 -7.31
C LEU A 96 -10.55 0.58 -6.15
N ILE A 97 -11.04 0.21 -4.97
CA ILE A 97 -11.23 1.16 -3.87
C ILE A 97 -9.88 1.73 -3.41
N LYS A 98 -8.87 0.88 -3.27
CA LYS A 98 -7.52 1.33 -2.90
C LYS A 98 -6.97 2.34 -3.91
N ASN A 99 -7.14 2.09 -5.20
CA ASN A 99 -6.65 2.97 -6.25
C ASN A 99 -7.42 4.29 -6.33
N ILE A 100 -8.72 4.29 -5.96
CA ILE A 100 -9.51 5.51 -5.81
C ILE A 100 -8.92 6.41 -4.72
N PHE A 101 -8.61 5.86 -3.56
CA PHE A 101 -8.02 6.62 -2.45
C PHE A 101 -6.60 7.12 -2.80
N ASN A 102 -5.78 6.30 -3.45
CA ASN A 102 -4.43 6.71 -3.85
C ASN A 102 -4.45 7.85 -4.87
N ALA A 103 -5.28 7.75 -5.92
CA ALA A 103 -5.42 8.83 -6.91
C ALA A 103 -6.05 10.09 -6.30
N GLY A 104 -7.05 9.92 -5.43
CA GLY A 104 -7.69 11.02 -4.70
C GLY A 104 -6.73 11.73 -3.74
N LEU A 105 -5.82 11.00 -3.10
CA LEU A 105 -4.79 11.57 -2.23
C LEU A 105 -3.85 12.49 -3.01
N ILE A 106 -3.31 12.03 -4.14
CA ILE A 106 -2.42 12.82 -4.99
C ILE A 106 -3.17 14.06 -5.54
N TYR A 107 -4.44 13.90 -5.92
CA TYR A 107 -5.28 15.02 -6.33
C TYR A 107 -5.45 16.08 -5.23
N LEU A 108 -5.70 15.67 -3.98
CA LEU A 108 -5.82 16.60 -2.86
C LEU A 108 -4.49 17.30 -2.53
N ILE A 109 -3.36 16.60 -2.64
CA ILE A 109 -2.03 17.19 -2.48
C ILE A 109 -1.81 18.27 -3.54
N ARG A 110 -2.16 17.98 -4.80
CA ARG A 110 -2.10 18.95 -5.92
C ARG A 110 -2.98 20.15 -5.67
N ALA A 111 -4.24 19.93 -5.28
CA ALA A 111 -5.21 21.00 -5.01
C ALA A 111 -4.77 21.91 -3.85
N TYR A 112 -4.21 21.33 -2.79
CA TYR A 112 -3.65 22.08 -1.66
C TYR A 112 -2.47 22.96 -2.08
N ASN A 113 -1.54 22.42 -2.85
CA ASN A 113 -0.36 23.15 -3.32
C ASN A 113 -0.70 24.26 -4.29
N ASN A 114 -1.74 24.08 -5.10
CA ASN A 114 -2.25 25.09 -6.03
C ASN A 114 -3.20 26.10 -5.37
N LYS A 115 -3.46 25.99 -4.06
CA LYS A 115 -4.39 26.84 -3.29
C LYS A 115 -5.81 26.90 -3.92
N ASN A 116 -6.22 25.82 -4.58
CA ASN A 116 -7.52 25.74 -5.22
C ASN A 116 -8.58 25.19 -4.26
N GLU A 117 -9.27 26.08 -3.56
CA GLU A 117 -10.28 25.70 -2.57
C GLU A 117 -11.46 24.88 -3.15
N ARG A 118 -11.81 25.10 -4.44
CA ARG A 118 -12.92 24.38 -5.09
C ARG A 118 -12.58 22.92 -5.31
N GLU A 119 -11.34 22.64 -5.64
CA GLU A 119 -10.81 21.27 -5.83
C GLU A 119 -10.45 20.60 -4.49
N TYR A 120 -10.16 21.39 -3.45
CA TYR A 120 -9.79 20.87 -2.13
C TYR A 120 -11.00 20.34 -1.35
N ARG A 121 -11.71 19.36 -1.95
CA ARG A 121 -12.89 18.69 -1.37
C ARG A 121 -12.76 17.17 -1.49
N SER A 122 -13.09 16.45 -0.42
CA SER A 122 -13.01 14.97 -0.40
C SER A 122 -13.88 14.31 -1.48
N MET A 123 -15.05 14.88 -1.79
CA MET A 123 -15.93 14.36 -2.85
C MET A 123 -15.33 14.55 -4.24
N ALA A 124 -14.69 15.70 -4.50
CA ALA A 124 -13.97 15.93 -5.75
C ALA A 124 -12.81 14.95 -5.92
N ALA A 125 -12.05 14.69 -4.83
CA ALA A 125 -10.98 13.74 -4.81
C ALA A 125 -11.46 12.29 -5.06
N PHE A 126 -12.58 11.91 -4.47
CA PHE A 126 -13.17 10.58 -4.70
C PHE A 126 -13.63 10.42 -6.15
N THR A 127 -14.35 11.41 -6.71
CA THR A 127 -14.80 11.39 -8.11
C THR A 127 -13.62 11.37 -9.09
N PHE A 128 -12.57 12.13 -8.79
CA PHE A 128 -11.34 12.11 -9.58
C PHE A 128 -10.66 10.76 -9.49
N GLY A 129 -10.50 10.23 -8.27
CA GLY A 129 -9.92 8.93 -8.01
C GLY A 129 -10.66 7.81 -8.73
N TRP A 130 -11.98 7.85 -8.75
CA TRP A 130 -12.81 6.91 -9.50
C TRP A 130 -12.46 6.89 -10.99
N ARG A 131 -12.34 8.05 -11.63
CA ARG A 131 -11.98 8.17 -13.05
C ARG A 131 -10.58 7.63 -13.36
N LYS A 132 -9.64 7.76 -12.43
CA LYS A 132 -8.24 7.35 -12.61
C LYS A 132 -7.96 5.94 -12.07
N SER A 133 -8.91 5.33 -11.36
CA SER A 133 -8.70 4.05 -10.66
C SER A 133 -8.27 2.92 -11.58
N VAL A 134 -8.83 2.82 -12.78
CA VAL A 134 -8.51 1.75 -13.74
C VAL A 134 -7.07 1.86 -14.24
N LYS A 135 -6.64 3.07 -14.67
CA LYS A 135 -5.25 3.29 -15.12
C LYS A 135 -4.25 3.02 -13.97
N LEU A 136 -4.60 3.45 -12.75
CA LEU A 136 -3.75 3.21 -11.59
C LEU A 136 -3.75 1.74 -11.17
N ALA A 137 -4.87 1.03 -11.35
CA ALA A 137 -4.95 -0.41 -11.14
C ALA A 137 -4.08 -1.18 -12.14
N GLU A 138 -4.07 -0.78 -13.42
CA GLU A 138 -3.18 -1.33 -14.43
C GLU A 138 -1.71 -1.12 -14.05
N TYR A 139 -1.32 0.10 -13.66
CA TYR A 139 0.02 0.40 -13.14
C TYR A 139 0.38 -0.49 -11.95
N HIS A 140 -0.51 -0.60 -10.95
CA HIS A 140 -0.27 -1.44 -9.77
C HIS A 140 -0.25 -2.94 -10.10
N SER A 141 -0.92 -3.37 -11.16
CA SER A 141 -0.89 -4.76 -11.61
C SER A 141 0.44 -5.10 -12.27
N LEU A 142 1.00 -4.18 -13.06
CA LEU A 142 2.33 -4.34 -13.66
C LEU A 142 3.44 -4.35 -12.60
N LEU A 143 3.31 -3.48 -11.59
CA LEU A 143 4.25 -3.38 -10.48
C LEU A 143 3.80 -4.16 -9.24
N PHE A 144 2.91 -5.13 -9.41
CA PHE A 144 2.38 -5.97 -8.35
C PHE A 144 3.49 -6.51 -7.43
N TRP A 145 4.56 -6.99 -8.02
CA TRP A 145 5.71 -7.57 -7.32
C TRP A 145 6.52 -6.57 -6.48
N SER A 146 6.36 -5.26 -6.71
CA SER A 146 7.16 -4.23 -6.03
C SER A 146 6.68 -3.83 -4.63
N LYS A 147 5.59 -4.41 -4.13
CA LYS A 147 5.07 -4.09 -2.79
C LYS A 147 5.79 -4.90 -1.72
N PRO A 148 6.21 -4.27 -0.60
CA PRO A 148 6.95 -4.96 0.49
C PRO A 148 6.22 -6.19 1.04
N VAL A 149 4.89 -6.14 1.09
CA VAL A 149 4.07 -7.26 1.57
C VAL A 149 4.29 -8.55 0.77
N TYR A 150 4.67 -8.46 -0.50
CA TYR A 150 4.94 -9.64 -1.32
C TYR A 150 6.22 -10.37 -0.92
N ILE A 151 7.16 -9.71 -0.27
CA ILE A 151 8.33 -10.37 0.32
C ILE A 151 7.88 -11.35 1.39
N LEU A 152 6.91 -10.95 2.23
CA LEU A 152 6.31 -11.84 3.21
C LEU A 152 5.60 -13.01 2.54
N TYR A 153 4.86 -12.76 1.44
CA TYR A 153 4.24 -13.85 0.67
C TYR A 153 5.27 -14.82 0.11
N ILE A 154 6.35 -14.32 -0.48
CA ILE A 154 7.44 -15.16 -1.02
C ILE A 154 8.05 -15.98 0.10
N PHE A 155 8.29 -15.39 1.26
CA PHE A 155 8.79 -16.10 2.44
C PHE A 155 7.83 -17.22 2.87
N PHE A 156 6.54 -16.95 3.02
CA PHE A 156 5.55 -17.95 3.42
C PHE A 156 5.32 -19.03 2.35
N TRP A 157 5.36 -18.68 1.07
CA TRP A 157 5.32 -19.65 -0.02
C TRP A 157 6.60 -20.50 -0.06
N GLY A 158 7.75 -19.86 0.10
CA GLY A 158 9.04 -20.56 0.21
C GLY A 158 9.02 -21.58 1.34
N TYR A 159 8.53 -21.18 2.50
CA TYR A 159 8.35 -22.08 3.65
C TYR A 159 7.51 -23.33 3.29
N ARG A 160 6.42 -23.15 2.54
CA ARG A 160 5.53 -24.25 2.15
C ARG A 160 6.10 -25.17 1.08
N LEU A 161 6.93 -24.64 0.17
CA LEU A 161 7.40 -25.38 -1.01
C LEU A 161 8.79 -26.00 -0.82
N LEU A 162 9.62 -25.39 0.02
CA LEU A 162 11.06 -25.76 0.15
C LEU A 162 11.36 -26.62 1.38
N ASN A 163 10.33 -27.18 2.02
CA ASN A 163 10.46 -28.14 3.12
C ASN A 163 11.56 -27.75 4.13
N ASP A 164 11.39 -26.63 4.80
CA ASP A 164 12.26 -26.13 5.87
C ASP A 164 13.71 -25.78 5.45
N ASN A 165 14.00 -25.65 4.17
CA ASN A 165 15.30 -25.17 3.72
C ASN A 165 15.41 -23.64 3.91
N TRP A 166 15.60 -23.22 5.17
CA TRP A 166 15.64 -21.83 5.59
C TRP A 166 16.70 -20.99 4.88
N THR A 167 17.86 -21.62 4.55
CA THR A 167 18.94 -20.93 3.83
C THR A 167 18.49 -20.53 2.43
N LEU A 168 17.89 -21.45 1.69
CA LEU A 168 17.41 -21.19 0.34
C LEU A 168 16.26 -20.18 0.36
N ILE A 169 15.32 -20.31 1.29
CA ILE A 169 14.21 -19.36 1.48
C ILE A 169 14.76 -17.94 1.73
N GLY A 170 15.74 -17.81 2.62
CA GLY A 170 16.39 -16.54 2.95
C GLY A 170 17.09 -15.91 1.74
N ILE A 171 17.86 -16.68 0.97
CA ILE A 171 18.54 -16.18 -0.24
C ILE A 171 17.52 -15.69 -1.27
N VAL A 172 16.51 -16.49 -1.55
CA VAL A 172 15.44 -16.12 -2.50
C VAL A 172 14.72 -14.87 -2.04
N ALA A 173 14.34 -14.77 -0.76
CA ALA A 173 13.68 -13.60 -0.21
C ALA A 173 14.54 -12.33 -0.32
N ILE A 174 15.86 -12.43 -0.07
CA ILE A 174 16.78 -11.28 -0.22
C ILE A 174 16.90 -10.84 -1.68
N ILE A 175 17.05 -11.78 -2.63
CA ILE A 175 17.11 -11.45 -4.05
C ILE A 175 15.85 -10.71 -4.49
N PHE A 176 14.67 -11.22 -4.12
CA PHE A 176 13.41 -10.55 -4.42
C PHE A 176 13.29 -9.20 -3.73
N LEU A 177 13.71 -9.08 -2.45
CA LEU A 177 13.71 -7.80 -1.73
C LEU A 177 14.49 -6.73 -2.50
N VAL A 178 15.69 -7.05 -2.95
CA VAL A 178 16.55 -6.13 -3.71
C VAL A 178 15.89 -5.77 -5.05
N ALA A 179 15.43 -6.77 -5.81
CA ALA A 179 14.78 -6.55 -7.11
C ALA A 179 13.52 -5.68 -6.98
N LEU A 180 12.65 -5.98 -6.00
CA LEU A 180 11.42 -5.21 -5.74
C LEU A 180 11.72 -3.78 -5.32
N THR A 181 12.75 -3.61 -4.48
CA THR A 181 13.20 -2.29 -4.01
C THR A 181 13.68 -1.43 -5.16
N ILE A 182 14.51 -1.98 -6.06
CA ILE A 182 15.00 -1.28 -7.25
C ILE A 182 13.84 -0.93 -8.19
N THR A 183 12.93 -1.88 -8.45
CA THR A 183 11.77 -1.66 -9.32
C THR A 183 10.89 -0.52 -8.80
N ARG A 184 10.60 -0.53 -7.50
CA ARG A 184 9.84 0.54 -6.87
C ARG A 184 10.54 1.89 -6.94
N PHE A 185 11.84 1.91 -6.69
CA PHE A 185 12.66 3.12 -6.79
C PHE A 185 12.59 3.76 -8.18
N ILE A 186 12.71 2.95 -9.24
CA ILE A 186 12.71 3.45 -10.62
C ILE A 186 11.34 3.97 -11.06
N PHE A 187 10.27 3.27 -10.68
CA PHE A 187 8.94 3.53 -11.24
C PHE A 187 8.01 4.32 -10.30
N GLU A 188 8.50 4.85 -9.18
CA GLU A 188 7.68 5.58 -8.22
C GLU A 188 7.03 6.85 -8.82
N TYR A 189 7.70 7.55 -9.74
CA TYR A 189 7.15 8.74 -10.39
C TYR A 189 6.06 8.44 -11.43
N ALA A 190 5.96 7.21 -11.95
CA ALA A 190 5.01 6.87 -13.01
C ALA A 190 3.55 7.15 -12.60
N ARG A 191 3.19 6.89 -11.34
CA ARG A 191 1.83 7.17 -10.85
C ARG A 191 1.47 8.67 -10.87
N TYR A 192 2.44 9.56 -10.68
CA TYR A 192 2.20 10.99 -10.78
C TYR A 192 1.97 11.41 -12.23
N TYR A 193 2.72 10.88 -13.20
CA TYR A 193 2.47 11.09 -14.63
C TYR A 193 1.07 10.61 -15.04
N ILE A 194 0.63 9.43 -14.57
CA ILE A 194 -0.72 8.90 -14.84
C ILE A 194 -1.79 9.82 -14.28
N ILE A 195 -1.60 10.33 -13.07
CA ILE A 195 -2.62 11.08 -12.34
C ILE A 195 -2.65 12.55 -12.78
N THR A 196 -1.50 13.21 -12.90
CA THR A 196 -1.43 14.65 -13.14
C THR A 196 -1.38 15.01 -14.61
N GLU A 197 -0.69 14.21 -15.44
CA GLU A 197 -0.49 14.46 -16.87
C GLU A 197 -1.39 13.59 -17.77
N ASP A 198 -2.20 12.73 -17.17
CA ASP A 198 -3.10 11.79 -17.86
C ASP A 198 -2.41 10.84 -18.86
N LYS A 199 -1.13 10.56 -18.65
CA LYS A 199 -0.33 9.70 -19.51
C LYS A 199 -0.77 8.24 -19.45
N TRP A 200 -0.46 7.47 -20.50
CA TRP A 200 -0.63 6.03 -20.49
C TRP A 200 0.39 5.35 -19.58
N VAL A 201 0.05 4.17 -19.06
CA VAL A 201 0.86 3.48 -18.06
C VAL A 201 2.29 3.21 -18.56
N PHE A 202 2.45 2.64 -19.77
CA PHE A 202 3.77 2.36 -20.34
C PHE A 202 4.59 3.62 -20.63
N GLU A 203 3.95 4.68 -21.14
CA GLU A 203 4.59 5.99 -21.33
C GLU A 203 5.06 6.55 -19.98
N SER A 204 4.21 6.47 -18.95
CA SER A 204 4.53 6.92 -17.60
C SER A 204 5.68 6.15 -16.98
N LEU A 205 5.81 4.84 -17.23
CA LEU A 205 6.95 4.05 -16.78
C LEU A 205 8.25 4.52 -17.44
N GLY A 206 8.23 4.77 -18.74
CA GLY A 206 9.39 5.32 -19.47
C GLY A 206 9.81 6.70 -18.93
N LEU A 207 8.85 7.61 -18.74
CA LEU A 207 9.11 8.93 -18.17
C LEU A 207 9.63 8.87 -16.73
N SER A 208 9.10 7.93 -15.93
CA SER A 208 9.58 7.70 -14.56
C SER A 208 11.03 7.23 -14.53
N LEU A 209 11.40 6.32 -15.41
CA LEU A 209 12.79 5.85 -15.54
C LEU A 209 13.72 7.02 -15.87
N THR A 210 13.39 7.81 -16.89
CA THR A 210 14.18 8.99 -17.30
C THR A 210 14.32 9.97 -16.14
N MET A 211 13.23 10.34 -15.49
CA MET A 211 13.21 11.25 -14.36
C MET A 211 14.06 10.74 -13.19
N THR A 212 13.98 9.44 -12.89
CA THR A 212 14.76 8.82 -11.82
C THR A 212 16.26 8.86 -12.13
N LEU A 213 16.66 8.58 -13.37
CA LEU A 213 18.07 8.58 -13.79
C LEU A 213 18.65 10.00 -13.80
N GLU A 214 17.90 10.98 -14.30
CA GLU A 214 18.32 12.39 -14.31
C GLU A 214 18.48 12.97 -12.89
N ASN A 215 17.64 12.51 -11.95
CA ASN A 215 17.58 13.04 -10.60
C ASN A 215 17.94 12.00 -9.52
N ILE A 216 18.83 11.07 -9.83
CA ILE A 216 19.13 9.91 -8.98
C ILE A 216 19.55 10.29 -7.56
N GLY A 217 20.29 11.39 -7.40
CA GLY A 217 20.76 11.83 -6.09
C GLY A 217 19.64 12.32 -5.17
N ILE A 218 18.66 13.06 -5.70
CA ILE A 218 17.48 13.51 -4.93
C ILE A 218 16.56 12.33 -4.69
N THR A 219 16.28 11.55 -5.73
CA THR A 219 15.41 10.38 -5.67
C THR A 219 15.89 9.37 -4.62
N LEU A 220 17.20 9.10 -4.56
CA LEU A 220 17.79 8.19 -3.57
C LEU A 220 17.59 8.70 -2.12
N ARG A 221 17.76 10.01 -1.90
CA ARG A 221 17.56 10.61 -0.58
C ARG A 221 16.11 10.54 -0.13
N ILE A 222 15.16 10.75 -1.05
CA ILE A 222 13.72 10.63 -0.77
C ILE A 222 13.34 9.17 -0.53
N PHE A 223 13.97 8.26 -1.24
CA PHE A 223 13.74 6.83 -1.08
C PHE A 223 13.95 6.36 0.37
N VAL A 224 14.84 7.01 1.12
CA VAL A 224 14.98 6.77 2.56
C VAL A 224 13.66 7.01 3.32
N SER A 225 12.81 7.91 2.84
CA SER A 225 11.48 8.12 3.44
C SER A 225 10.59 6.88 3.39
N LEU A 226 10.83 5.96 2.46
CA LEU A 226 10.12 4.68 2.40
C LEU A 226 10.39 3.80 3.62
N ILE A 227 11.48 4.00 4.33
CA ILE A 227 11.77 3.32 5.60
C ILE A 227 10.63 3.53 6.59
N LEU A 228 10.00 4.71 6.59
CA LEU A 228 8.85 5.00 7.45
C LEU A 228 7.65 4.08 7.16
N VAL A 229 7.47 3.71 5.88
CA VAL A 229 6.41 2.76 5.48
C VAL A 229 6.71 1.37 6.02
N TYR A 230 7.97 0.93 6.00
CA TYR A 230 8.38 -0.36 6.56
C TYR A 230 8.21 -0.42 8.07
N ILE A 231 8.46 0.67 8.80
CA ILE A 231 8.24 0.73 10.26
C ILE A 231 6.78 0.42 10.59
N ARG A 232 5.83 0.95 9.84
CA ARG A 232 4.41 0.63 9.99
C ARG A 232 4.13 -0.87 9.85
N GLU A 233 4.68 -1.47 8.79
CA GLU A 233 4.46 -2.90 8.52
C GLU A 233 5.06 -3.77 9.61
N ILE A 234 6.21 -3.39 10.16
CA ILE A 234 6.83 -4.05 11.30
C ILE A 234 5.95 -3.95 12.55
N ILE A 235 5.39 -2.78 12.86
CA ILE A 235 4.50 -2.58 14.01
C ILE A 235 3.25 -3.47 13.88
N LEU A 236 2.64 -3.49 12.69
CA LEU A 236 1.48 -4.34 12.41
C LEU A 236 1.86 -5.83 12.54
N LEU A 237 2.99 -6.23 12.00
CA LEU A 237 3.50 -7.61 12.07
C LEU A 237 3.71 -8.05 13.53
N ILE A 238 4.35 -7.21 14.36
CA ILE A 238 4.56 -7.50 15.78
C ILE A 238 3.20 -7.66 16.48
N GLY A 239 2.25 -6.74 16.25
CA GLY A 239 0.92 -6.82 16.84
C GLY A 239 0.19 -8.10 16.49
N ILE A 240 0.25 -8.55 15.23
CA ILE A 240 -0.37 -9.79 14.77
C ILE A 240 0.37 -11.00 15.33
N PHE A 241 1.71 -10.97 15.37
CA PHE A 241 2.51 -12.08 15.87
C PHE A 241 2.27 -12.39 17.34
N THR A 242 1.85 -11.40 18.13
CA THR A 242 1.49 -11.61 19.55
C THR A 242 0.17 -12.37 19.74
N LEU A 243 -0.75 -12.36 18.76
CA LEU A 243 -2.06 -13.00 18.88
C LEU A 243 -1.98 -14.52 19.16
N PRO A 244 -1.21 -15.33 18.41
CA PRO A 244 -1.09 -16.77 18.69
C PRO A 244 -0.58 -17.08 20.09
N PHE A 245 0.35 -16.27 20.61
CA PHE A 245 0.86 -16.43 21.99
C PHE A 245 -0.22 -16.16 23.02
N ILE A 246 -0.98 -15.07 22.86
CA ILE A 246 -2.11 -14.74 23.72
C ILE A 246 -3.16 -15.85 23.68
N MET A 247 -3.49 -16.34 22.48
CA MET A 247 -4.46 -17.44 22.31
C MET A 247 -3.98 -18.74 22.96
N SER A 248 -2.71 -19.11 22.78
CA SER A 248 -2.14 -20.30 23.40
C SER A 248 -2.16 -20.20 24.93
N TRP A 249 -1.84 -19.05 25.47
CA TRP A 249 -1.88 -18.79 26.91
C TRP A 249 -3.30 -18.89 27.47
N LEU A 250 -4.31 -18.33 26.80
CA LEU A 250 -5.72 -18.42 27.21
C LEU A 250 -6.25 -19.85 27.20
N VAL A 251 -5.86 -20.64 26.17
CA VAL A 251 -6.24 -22.07 26.10
C VAL A 251 -5.58 -22.84 27.24
N ALA A 252 -4.32 -22.52 27.59
CA ALA A 252 -3.59 -23.15 28.69
C ALA A 252 -4.19 -22.86 30.08
N LEU A 253 -4.89 -21.73 30.25
CA LEU A 253 -5.61 -21.38 31.48
C LEU A 253 -6.85 -22.25 31.75
N GLY A 254 -7.26 -23.10 30.78
CA GLY A 254 -8.41 -24.01 30.97
C GLY A 254 -9.74 -23.29 31.22
N LEU A 255 -9.92 -22.07 30.73
CA LEU A 255 -11.12 -21.27 30.95
C LEU A 255 -12.34 -21.98 30.37
N TRP A 256 -13.44 -21.93 31.10
CA TRP A 256 -14.73 -22.45 30.64
C TRP A 256 -15.14 -21.80 29.33
N PRO A 257 -15.85 -22.51 28.42
CA PRO A 257 -16.17 -22.03 27.07
C PRO A 257 -16.85 -20.66 27.04
N ILE A 258 -17.71 -20.37 28.00
CA ILE A 258 -18.43 -19.08 28.09
C ILE A 258 -17.48 -17.94 28.46
N PHE A 259 -16.56 -18.15 29.40
CA PHE A 259 -15.52 -17.16 29.74
C PHE A 259 -14.55 -16.96 28.58
N LEU A 260 -14.21 -18.03 27.88
CA LEU A 260 -13.33 -17.97 26.70
C LEU A 260 -13.95 -17.09 25.60
N GLN A 261 -15.26 -17.23 25.32
CA GLN A 261 -15.97 -16.38 24.35
C GLN A 261 -15.94 -14.90 24.75
N GLY A 262 -16.17 -14.59 26.02
CA GLY A 262 -16.08 -13.20 26.51
C GLY A 262 -14.68 -12.61 26.38
N VAL A 263 -13.65 -13.37 26.72
CA VAL A 263 -12.26 -12.94 26.58
C VAL A 263 -11.89 -12.75 25.11
N LEU A 264 -12.30 -13.65 24.22
CA LEU A 264 -12.08 -13.53 22.79
C LEU A 264 -12.74 -12.28 22.20
N ALA A 265 -13.96 -11.94 22.65
CA ALA A 265 -14.64 -10.71 22.23
C ALA A 265 -13.87 -9.46 22.69
N ILE A 266 -13.33 -9.45 23.89
CA ILE A 266 -12.50 -8.35 24.41
C ILE A 266 -11.21 -8.22 23.61
N ILE A 267 -10.52 -9.33 23.33
CA ILE A 267 -9.30 -9.34 22.50
C ILE A 267 -9.62 -8.83 21.09
N GLY A 268 -10.71 -9.27 20.49
CA GLY A 268 -11.17 -8.79 19.21
C GLY A 268 -11.41 -7.28 19.19
N LEU A 269 -12.04 -6.73 20.24
CA LEU A 269 -12.25 -5.31 20.40
C LEU A 269 -10.92 -4.55 20.53
N VAL A 270 -10.03 -5.01 21.41
CA VAL A 270 -8.70 -4.40 21.62
C VAL A 270 -7.90 -4.43 20.30
N TYR A 271 -7.95 -5.54 19.58
CA TYR A 271 -7.30 -5.67 18.29
C TYR A 271 -7.89 -4.72 17.24
N PHE A 272 -9.21 -4.56 17.21
CA PHE A 272 -9.87 -3.61 16.32
C PHE A 272 -9.44 -2.16 16.62
N VAL A 273 -9.37 -1.77 17.89
CA VAL A 273 -8.85 -0.45 18.31
C VAL A 273 -7.38 -0.30 17.88
N PHE A 274 -6.57 -1.33 18.03
CA PHE A 274 -5.18 -1.34 17.56
C PHE A 274 -5.10 -1.09 16.05
N LEU A 275 -5.94 -1.74 15.23
CA LEU A 275 -5.98 -1.51 13.78
C LEU A 275 -6.35 -0.06 13.42
N ILE A 276 -7.29 0.55 14.16
CA ILE A 276 -7.65 1.96 13.97
C ILE A 276 -6.46 2.88 14.26
N ILE A 277 -5.72 2.63 15.35
CA ILE A 277 -4.54 3.42 15.71
C ILE A 277 -3.46 3.29 14.65
N VAL A 278 -3.15 2.06 14.22
CA VAL A 278 -2.16 1.80 13.17
C VAL A 278 -2.57 2.46 11.86
N SER A 279 -3.86 2.43 11.50
CA SER A 279 -4.38 3.08 10.30
C SER A 279 -4.27 4.61 10.37
N ALA A 280 -4.50 5.20 11.53
CA ALA A 280 -4.34 6.63 11.74
C ALA A 280 -2.86 7.05 11.60
N MET A 281 -1.94 6.30 12.20
CA MET A 281 -0.50 6.53 12.04
C MET A 281 -0.08 6.37 10.57
N ASN A 282 -0.56 5.32 9.91
CA ASN A 282 -0.28 5.09 8.51
C ASN A 282 -0.75 6.24 7.61
N SER A 283 -1.97 6.75 7.84
CA SER A 283 -2.51 7.88 7.08
C SER A 283 -1.61 9.12 7.14
N VAL A 284 -0.96 9.37 8.29
CA VAL A 284 -0.01 10.48 8.47
C VAL A 284 1.29 10.21 7.72
N ILE A 285 1.85 9.00 7.89
CA ILE A 285 3.12 8.60 7.24
C ILE A 285 2.96 8.62 5.71
N GLU A 286 1.88 8.03 5.21
CA GLU A 286 1.59 7.96 3.78
C GLU A 286 1.41 9.36 3.18
N LEU A 287 0.68 10.26 3.85
CA LEU A 287 0.54 11.64 3.41
C LEU A 287 1.89 12.36 3.35
N PHE A 288 2.76 12.18 4.34
CA PHE A 288 4.09 12.77 4.36
C PHE A 288 4.94 12.26 3.18
N VAL A 289 4.99 10.95 2.99
CA VAL A 289 5.76 10.31 1.93
C VAL A 289 5.24 10.73 0.55
N GLU A 290 3.92 10.69 0.33
CA GLU A 290 3.30 11.11 -0.92
C GLU A 290 3.54 12.58 -1.25
N SER A 291 3.43 13.43 -0.23
CA SER A 291 3.70 14.87 -0.39
C SER A 291 5.16 15.14 -0.76
N LEU A 292 6.09 14.40 -0.17
CA LEU A 292 7.52 14.51 -0.44
C LEU A 292 7.85 14.12 -1.89
N TRP A 293 7.35 12.96 -2.35
CA TRP A 293 7.54 12.51 -3.71
C TRP A 293 6.88 13.46 -4.73
N TYR A 294 5.67 13.93 -4.42
CA TYR A 294 4.96 14.86 -5.28
C TYR A 294 5.65 16.22 -5.40
N SER A 295 6.26 16.73 -4.33
CA SER A 295 6.97 18.02 -4.37
C SER A 295 8.16 17.98 -5.30
N VAL A 296 8.95 16.90 -5.29
CA VAL A 296 10.07 16.69 -6.21
C VAL A 296 9.62 16.46 -7.65
N PHE A 297 8.56 15.67 -7.82
CA PHE A 297 7.95 15.48 -9.14
C PHE A 297 7.53 16.81 -9.76
N ARG A 298 6.85 17.68 -9.02
CA ARG A 298 6.37 18.98 -9.48
C ARG A 298 7.52 19.91 -9.89
N GLU A 299 8.60 19.95 -9.11
CA GLU A 299 9.79 20.79 -9.42
C GLU A 299 10.41 20.36 -10.74
N ASN A 300 10.61 19.06 -10.94
CA ASN A 300 11.27 18.54 -12.13
C ASN A 300 10.41 18.69 -13.42
N ILE A 301 9.09 18.53 -13.34
CA ILE A 301 8.21 18.78 -14.50
C ILE A 301 8.26 20.26 -14.90
N GLY A 302 8.28 21.19 -13.95
CA GLY A 302 8.41 22.62 -14.22
C GLY A 302 9.66 22.96 -15.04
N HIS A 303 10.75 22.28 -14.81
CA HIS A 303 11.98 22.43 -15.59
C HIS A 303 11.84 21.89 -17.02
N HIS A 304 11.20 20.74 -17.24
CA HIS A 304 11.02 20.16 -18.58
C HIS A 304 10.09 21.00 -19.47
N HIS A 305 9.02 21.57 -18.92
CA HIS A 305 8.14 22.47 -19.70
C HIS A 305 8.78 23.83 -20.01
N GLY A 306 9.73 24.31 -19.20
CA GLY A 306 10.47 25.55 -19.46
C GLY A 306 11.39 25.45 -20.68
N TRP A 307 11.89 24.29 -21.03
CA TRP A 307 12.78 24.09 -22.19
C TRP A 307 12.00 24.05 -23.54
N GLY A 308 10.71 23.68 -23.54
CA GLY A 308 9.88 23.66 -24.74
C GLY A 308 9.52 25.02 -25.29
N HIS A 309 9.45 26.07 -24.45
CA HIS A 309 9.13 27.42 -24.89
C HIS A 309 10.31 28.19 -25.48
N HIS A 310 11.56 27.76 -25.25
CA HIS A 310 12.73 28.39 -25.87
C HIS A 310 13.12 27.83 -27.23
N ALA A 311 12.60 26.65 -27.62
CA ALA A 311 12.90 26.04 -28.92
C ALA A 311 11.94 26.45 -30.05
N GLY A 312 10.84 27.15 -29.73
CA GLY A 312 9.82 27.60 -30.73
C GLY A 312 9.86 29.08 -31.13
N GLY A 313 10.82 29.84 -30.62
CA GLY A 313 10.84 31.32 -30.72
C GLY A 313 11.70 31.95 -31.83
N HIS A 314 12.07 31.22 -32.87
CA HIS A 314 12.82 31.82 -33.98
C HIS A 314 12.30 31.35 -35.35
N HIS A 315 11.12 31.75 -35.75
CA HIS A 315 10.71 31.84 -37.16
C HIS A 315 9.38 32.58 -37.29
N GLU A 316 9.43 33.91 -37.12
CA GLU A 316 8.48 34.80 -37.76
C GLU A 316 8.96 36.27 -37.62
N ALA A 317 9.90 36.62 -38.46
CA ALA A 317 10.13 38.00 -38.89
C ALA A 317 10.79 37.95 -40.27
N HIS A 318 10.00 38.19 -41.26
CA HIS A 318 10.32 38.80 -42.53
C HIS A 318 9.38 38.32 -43.65
N SER A 319 8.35 39.08 -43.91
CA SER A 319 7.96 39.44 -45.29
C SER A 319 7.06 40.64 -45.27
N HIS A 320 7.70 41.82 -45.33
CA HIS A 320 7.09 42.96 -45.95
C HIS A 320 7.28 42.81 -47.45
N HIS A 321 6.22 42.74 -48.19
CA HIS A 321 5.97 43.53 -49.41
C HIS A 321 4.54 43.27 -49.85
#